data_83d602f67ce2e340d7233c8d05813b05
#
_entry.id   83d602f67ce2e340d7233c8d05813b05
#
_cell.length_a   1.000
_cell.length_b   1.000
_cell.length_c   1.000
_cell.angle_alpha   90.00
_cell.angle_beta   90.00
_cell.angle_gamma   90.00
#
_symmetry.space_group_name_H-M   'P 1'
#
loop_
_entity.id
_entity.type
_entity.pdbx_description
1 polymer ?
#
loop_
_entity_poly.entity_id
_entity_poly.type
_entity_poly.pdbx_seq_one_letter_code
_entity_poly.pdbx_strand_id
1 'polypeptide(L)'
;MFVNRIRELSILNQHKKSIQSGSRINIALFGLRRIGKTELLLQFKNITHDSDVLIPYINLQKIIPDIEGFAKTYYKELIYETVRQNEQVEYPYEMEDLLILASKLGDMETQHVKTLMGILKQQEIAGEELLEMIFDFAQKLAQKHQKKIIFIMDEFQELLQVHPRFLQIMRSITEKQPDINYWISGSVFSVFDEMLNHKNPFFGQFIRIKLENFDRESTHELIDSTLHFPLTGNHKDIVYKFTNGQPYYTVAVCRKISGHYALDETISTPQVKYCIMDEIFEDTGSINEHFEYILDTSLAKFKNRDTYKNILFQISQNPANLASIARHIKKPTGEASNYLKALLKTDLIFRKENMYYIRDPLFAFWINNKYLSLGTGITSEKVMQHLKANLQEKYQKVSTELGVAKEYEMKYKLEELFGMELEKYHVNNIELDLVGVKDDIAYIFEIKWRNKKTDYSDIENFIGKIDASEFSSQEKRLIFISRSGYTQSAIEFARQQEVELLDGHLK
;
A
#
# COMPACT_ATOMS: atom_id res chain seq x y z
N MET A 1 16.62 -6.71 6.63
CA MET A 1 17.35 -6.23 5.43
C MET A 1 16.38 -5.36 4.63
N PHE A 2 16.77 -4.16 4.22
CA PHE A 2 15.96 -3.25 3.41
C PHE A 2 16.27 -3.49 1.93
N VAL A 3 15.26 -3.81 1.14
CA VAL A 3 15.41 -4.12 -0.29
C VAL A 3 14.58 -3.14 -1.09
N ASN A 4 15.18 -2.61 -2.17
CA ASN A 4 14.56 -1.68 -3.10
C ASN A 4 14.01 -0.38 -2.43
N ARG A 5 12.95 0.21 -2.96
CA ARG A 5 12.35 1.51 -2.55
C ARG A 5 13.29 2.70 -2.82
N ILE A 6 14.20 2.57 -3.77
CA ILE A 6 15.15 3.63 -4.14
C ILE A 6 14.40 4.87 -4.62
N ARG A 7 13.34 4.67 -5.41
CA ARG A 7 12.49 5.75 -5.92
C ARG A 7 11.80 6.49 -4.77
N GLU A 8 11.15 5.76 -3.87
CA GLU A 8 10.43 6.34 -2.75
C GLU A 8 11.39 7.05 -1.79
N LEU A 9 12.54 6.47 -1.48
CA LEU A 9 13.59 7.14 -0.69
C LEU A 9 14.10 8.41 -1.38
N SER A 10 14.27 8.38 -2.70
CA SER A 10 14.69 9.57 -3.47
C SER A 10 13.65 10.69 -3.38
N ILE A 11 12.35 10.35 -3.50
CA ILE A 11 11.24 11.30 -3.35
C ILE A 11 11.25 11.92 -1.94
N LEU A 12 11.35 11.09 -0.90
CA LEU A 12 11.41 11.57 0.48
C LEU A 12 12.61 12.50 0.71
N ASN A 13 13.78 12.14 0.18
CA ASN A 13 14.99 12.97 0.27
C ASN A 13 14.86 14.29 -0.50
N GLN A 14 14.21 14.29 -1.66
CA GLN A 14 13.93 15.52 -2.40
C GLN A 14 13.02 16.47 -1.61
N HIS A 15 11.95 15.93 -1.00
CA HIS A 15 11.07 16.71 -0.16
C HIS A 15 11.77 17.25 1.09
N LYS A 16 12.64 16.44 1.72
CA LYS A 16 13.49 16.93 2.83
C LYS A 16 14.34 18.13 2.41
N LYS A 17 15.02 18.07 1.25
CA LYS A 17 15.82 19.19 0.73
C LYS A 17 14.96 20.44 0.50
N SER A 18 13.76 20.28 -0.01
CA SER A 18 12.82 21.41 -0.17
C SER A 18 12.39 22.01 1.17
N ILE A 19 12.19 21.17 2.20
CA ILE A 19 11.91 21.65 3.57
C ILE A 19 13.08 22.43 4.14
N GLN A 20 14.30 21.98 3.95
CA GLN A 20 15.52 22.71 4.34
C GLN A 20 15.60 24.09 3.66
N SER A 21 15.16 24.18 2.41
CA SER A 21 15.07 25.43 1.65
C SER A 21 13.88 26.33 2.03
N GLY A 22 13.10 25.95 3.07
CA GLY A 22 12.00 26.76 3.59
C GLY A 22 10.61 26.37 3.09
N SER A 23 10.48 25.35 2.23
CA SER A 23 9.17 24.86 1.81
C SER A 23 8.47 24.11 2.95
N ARG A 24 7.15 24.19 3.00
CA ARG A 24 6.33 23.38 3.90
C ARG A 24 5.75 22.21 3.15
N ILE A 25 6.11 21.00 3.55
CA ILE A 25 5.72 19.76 2.84
C ILE A 25 5.27 18.71 3.83
N ASN A 26 3.97 18.45 3.88
CA ASN A 26 3.40 17.32 4.58
C ASN A 26 3.22 16.15 3.61
N ILE A 27 3.47 14.92 4.07
CA ILE A 27 3.36 13.69 3.28
C ILE A 27 2.39 12.73 3.95
N ALA A 28 1.51 12.14 3.14
CA ALA A 28 0.67 11.00 3.51
C ALA A 28 1.14 9.76 2.74
N LEU A 29 1.86 8.87 3.41
CA LEU A 29 2.33 7.60 2.89
C LEU A 29 1.31 6.50 3.20
N PHE A 30 0.70 5.90 2.20
CA PHE A 30 -0.32 4.87 2.39
C PHE A 30 -0.08 3.65 1.49
N GLY A 31 -0.62 2.53 1.87
CA GLY A 31 -0.44 1.26 1.16
C GLY A 31 -0.97 0.10 2.00
N LEU A 32 -1.04 -1.09 1.41
CA LEU A 32 -1.52 -2.28 2.08
C LEU A 32 -0.78 -2.53 3.41
N ARG A 33 -1.41 -3.27 4.31
CA ARG A 33 -0.73 -3.74 5.52
C ARG A 33 0.49 -4.57 5.14
N ARG A 34 1.58 -4.42 5.91
CA ARG A 34 2.85 -5.15 5.70
C ARG A 34 3.51 -4.94 4.32
N ILE A 35 3.22 -3.80 3.65
CA ILE A 35 3.85 -3.41 2.38
C ILE A 35 5.25 -2.78 2.55
N GLY A 36 5.68 -2.53 3.79
CA GLY A 36 6.96 -1.93 4.11
C GLY A 36 6.97 -0.43 4.35
N LYS A 37 5.82 0.18 4.76
CA LYS A 37 5.75 1.62 5.10
C LYS A 37 6.67 2.01 6.24
N THR A 38 6.56 1.29 7.35
CA THR A 38 7.39 1.48 8.55
C THR A 38 8.87 1.34 8.23
N GLU A 39 9.24 0.29 7.49
CA GLU A 39 10.62 0.03 7.07
C GLU A 39 11.17 1.16 6.21
N LEU A 40 10.36 1.69 5.27
CA LEU A 40 10.75 2.82 4.43
C LEU A 40 11.00 4.08 5.26
N LEU A 41 10.10 4.42 6.18
CA LEU A 41 10.23 5.61 7.03
C LEU A 41 11.41 5.51 8.00
N LEU A 42 11.63 4.33 8.60
CA LEU A 42 12.78 4.08 9.46
C LEU A 42 14.09 4.10 8.67
N GLN A 43 14.12 3.52 7.47
CA GLN A 43 15.28 3.59 6.59
C GLN A 43 15.60 5.04 6.21
N PHE A 44 14.58 5.82 5.83
CA PHE A 44 14.74 7.24 5.57
C PHE A 44 15.33 7.98 6.78
N LYS A 45 14.79 7.77 7.98
CA LYS A 45 15.32 8.34 9.22
C LYS A 45 16.78 7.94 9.46
N ASN A 46 17.10 6.66 9.30
CA ASN A 46 18.43 6.11 9.59
C ASN A 46 19.53 6.60 8.64
N ILE A 47 19.20 6.82 7.35
CA ILE A 47 20.18 7.33 6.37
C ILE A 47 20.27 8.86 6.36
N THR A 48 19.37 9.53 7.07
CA THR A 48 19.35 10.99 7.16
C THR A 48 20.18 11.44 8.35
N HIS A 49 21.41 11.86 8.09
CA HIS A 49 22.31 12.46 9.07
C HIS A 49 22.45 13.96 8.78
N ASP A 50 21.43 14.73 9.15
CA ASP A 50 21.37 16.15 8.84
C ASP A 50 21.22 16.95 10.13
N SER A 51 22.17 17.89 10.36
CA SER A 51 22.15 18.71 11.56
C SER A 51 20.98 19.69 11.59
N ASP A 52 20.40 20.06 10.44
CA ASP A 52 19.42 21.14 10.34
C ASP A 52 17.98 20.65 10.39
N VAL A 53 17.76 19.33 10.37
CA VAL A 53 16.44 18.73 10.39
C VAL A 53 16.34 17.69 11.52
N LEU A 54 15.35 17.86 12.39
CA LEU A 54 14.96 16.86 13.37
C LEU A 54 13.93 15.91 12.76
N ILE A 55 14.09 14.59 13.00
CA ILE A 55 13.16 13.57 12.46
C ILE A 55 12.64 12.70 13.61
N PRO A 56 11.79 13.25 14.52
CA PRO A 56 11.12 12.45 15.52
C PRO A 56 10.16 11.44 14.85
N TYR A 57 10.09 10.23 15.40
CA TYR A 57 9.29 9.13 14.87
C TYR A 57 8.40 8.52 15.95
N ILE A 58 7.11 8.47 15.71
CA ILE A 58 6.13 7.81 16.59
C ILE A 58 5.41 6.70 15.83
N ASN A 59 5.42 5.50 16.39
CA ASN A 59 4.50 4.44 15.98
C ASN A 59 3.28 4.46 16.92
N LEU A 60 2.15 4.89 16.36
CA LEU A 60 0.93 5.14 17.14
C LEU A 60 0.21 3.86 17.62
N GLN A 61 0.49 2.71 17.02
CA GLN A 61 -0.02 1.42 17.54
C GLN A 61 0.62 1.00 18.87
N LYS A 62 1.78 1.57 19.22
CA LYS A 62 2.50 1.25 20.46
C LYS A 62 2.12 2.14 21.63
N ILE A 63 1.23 3.09 21.40
CA ILE A 63 0.82 4.07 22.40
C ILE A 63 -0.54 3.67 22.97
N ILE A 64 -0.78 3.93 24.25
CA ILE A 64 -2.13 3.88 24.81
C ILE A 64 -2.98 4.90 24.05
N PRO A 65 -4.15 4.53 23.50
CA PRO A 65 -4.92 5.41 22.61
C PRO A 65 -5.69 6.49 23.40
N ASP A 66 -4.97 7.26 24.21
CA ASP A 66 -5.47 8.42 24.92
C ASP A 66 -4.55 9.64 24.70
N ILE A 67 -5.04 10.81 25.07
CA ILE A 67 -4.31 12.08 24.89
C ILE A 67 -3.03 12.13 25.74
N GLU A 68 -3.05 11.56 26.92
CA GLU A 68 -1.91 11.58 27.84
C GLU A 68 -0.77 10.73 27.32
N GLY A 69 -1.06 9.51 26.84
CA GLY A 69 -0.09 8.62 26.22
C GLY A 69 0.52 9.24 24.95
N PHE A 70 -0.32 9.88 24.14
CA PHE A 70 0.14 10.64 23.00
C PHE A 70 1.05 11.81 23.41
N ALA A 71 0.64 12.61 24.40
CA ALA A 71 1.42 13.74 24.88
C ALA A 71 2.80 13.32 25.40
N LYS A 72 2.85 12.31 26.24
CA LYS A 72 4.10 11.75 26.80
C LYS A 72 5.04 11.33 25.68
N THR A 73 4.54 10.56 24.70
CA THR A 73 5.35 10.04 23.61
C THR A 73 5.81 11.17 22.68
N TYR A 74 4.95 12.13 22.37
CA TYR A 74 5.29 13.26 21.51
C TYR A 74 6.44 14.10 22.08
N TYR A 75 6.41 14.40 23.38
CA TYR A 75 7.50 15.11 24.08
C TYR A 75 8.78 14.28 24.13
N LYS A 76 8.67 12.98 24.44
CA LYS A 76 9.83 12.08 24.49
C LYS A 76 10.56 12.05 23.16
N GLU A 77 9.85 11.84 22.06
CA GLU A 77 10.45 11.76 20.73
C GLU A 77 11.10 13.09 20.30
N LEU A 78 10.44 14.23 20.57
CA LEU A 78 11.00 15.53 20.22
C LEU A 78 12.29 15.84 21.00
N ILE A 79 12.25 15.70 22.32
CA ILE A 79 13.40 16.03 23.17
C ILE A 79 14.55 15.05 22.92
N TYR A 80 14.25 13.75 22.84
CA TYR A 80 15.24 12.74 22.55
C TYR A 80 15.93 12.99 21.20
N GLU A 81 15.14 13.26 20.15
CA GLU A 81 15.67 13.53 18.82
C GLU A 81 16.55 14.78 18.79
N THR A 82 16.20 15.80 19.57
CA THR A 82 16.96 17.05 19.66
C THR A 82 18.28 16.85 20.39
N VAL A 83 18.29 16.13 21.51
CA VAL A 83 19.51 15.89 22.31
C VAL A 83 20.45 14.95 21.57
N ARG A 84 19.96 13.87 21.00
CA ARG A 84 20.78 12.84 20.32
C ARG A 84 21.52 13.34 19.09
N GLN A 85 21.14 14.46 18.50
CA GLN A 85 21.93 15.06 17.40
C GLN A 85 23.32 15.53 17.85
N ASN A 86 23.46 15.89 19.11
CA ASN A 86 24.70 16.47 19.63
C ASN A 86 25.46 15.51 20.58
N GLU A 87 24.77 14.56 21.20
CA GLU A 87 25.37 13.62 22.13
C GLU A 87 24.66 12.26 22.10
N GLN A 88 25.41 11.22 22.46
CA GLN A 88 24.84 9.89 22.62
C GLN A 88 24.09 9.82 23.95
N VAL A 89 22.78 9.56 23.91
CA VAL A 89 21.90 9.46 25.07
C VAL A 89 21.00 8.25 24.98
N GLU A 90 20.59 7.73 26.14
CA GLU A 90 19.58 6.68 26.20
C GLU A 90 18.17 7.27 25.99
N TYR A 91 17.26 6.41 25.48
CA TYR A 91 15.87 6.81 25.29
C TYR A 91 15.17 7.01 26.66
N PRO A 92 14.42 8.12 26.86
CA PRO A 92 13.77 8.42 28.13
C PRO A 92 12.50 7.56 28.30
N TYR A 93 12.59 6.50 29.09
CA TYR A 93 11.43 5.63 29.34
C TYR A 93 10.46 6.28 30.31
N GLU A 94 10.95 6.93 31.38
CA GLU A 94 10.14 7.60 32.37
C GLU A 94 10.12 9.13 32.16
N MET A 95 9.20 9.81 32.86
CA MET A 95 9.06 11.28 32.75
C MET A 95 10.22 11.99 33.45
N GLU A 96 10.81 11.37 34.43
CA GLU A 96 12.00 11.83 35.14
C GLU A 96 13.23 11.84 34.23
N ASP A 97 13.42 10.79 33.43
CA ASP A 97 14.47 10.73 32.41
C ASP A 97 14.30 11.82 31.36
N LEU A 98 13.03 12.04 30.94
CA LEU A 98 12.69 13.11 30.02
C LEU A 98 13.03 14.48 30.56
N LEU A 99 12.78 14.71 31.86
CA LEU A 99 13.13 15.96 32.53
C LEU A 99 14.65 16.20 32.55
N ILE A 100 15.44 15.13 32.77
CA ILE A 100 16.90 15.19 32.69
C ILE A 100 17.34 15.57 31.29
N LEU A 101 16.81 14.93 30.24
CA LEU A 101 17.15 15.28 28.86
C LEU A 101 16.73 16.72 28.50
N ALA A 102 15.53 17.15 28.94
CA ALA A 102 15.06 18.51 28.72
C ALA A 102 15.99 19.54 29.36
N SER A 103 16.55 19.25 30.55
CA SER A 103 17.47 20.16 31.24
C SER A 103 18.77 20.40 30.46
N LYS A 104 19.20 19.47 29.63
CA LYS A 104 20.37 19.63 28.75
C LYS A 104 20.09 20.60 27.59
N LEU A 105 18.82 20.77 27.17
CA LEU A 105 18.41 21.71 26.13
C LEU A 105 18.17 23.12 26.67
N GLY A 106 17.79 23.25 27.94
CA GLY A 106 17.66 24.52 28.65
C GLY A 106 16.35 24.70 29.42
N ASP A 107 16.13 25.93 29.90
CA ASP A 107 15.03 26.24 30.81
C ASP A 107 13.64 26.12 30.16
N MET A 108 13.51 26.48 28.89
CA MET A 108 12.22 26.41 28.17
C MET A 108 11.73 24.96 28.11
N GLU A 109 12.58 24.04 27.64
CA GLU A 109 12.23 22.62 27.51
C GLU A 109 11.95 21.98 28.89
N THR A 110 12.80 22.32 29.88
CA THR A 110 12.62 21.89 31.25
C THR A 110 11.27 22.34 31.82
N GLN A 111 10.89 23.60 31.60
CA GLN A 111 9.63 24.14 32.11
C GLN A 111 8.42 23.50 31.40
N HIS A 112 8.50 23.27 30.08
CA HIS A 112 7.44 22.58 29.34
C HIS A 112 7.23 21.15 29.85
N VAL A 113 8.29 20.39 30.13
CA VAL A 113 8.19 19.02 30.69
C VAL A 113 7.60 19.06 32.09
N LYS A 114 8.03 20.00 32.96
CA LYS A 114 7.44 20.17 34.30
C LYS A 114 5.95 20.51 34.24
N THR A 115 5.55 21.38 33.31
CA THR A 115 4.15 21.72 33.11
C THR A 115 3.35 20.48 32.67
N LEU A 116 3.85 19.71 31.70
CA LEU A 116 3.22 18.45 31.28
C LEU A 116 3.08 17.48 32.46
N MET A 117 4.15 17.29 33.24
CA MET A 117 4.10 16.41 34.45
C MET A 117 3.06 16.88 35.46
N GLY A 118 2.93 18.19 35.68
CA GLY A 118 1.90 18.77 36.55
C GLY A 118 0.49 18.48 36.04
N ILE A 119 0.22 18.70 34.79
CA ILE A 119 -1.07 18.44 34.13
C ILE A 119 -1.45 16.96 34.27
N LEU A 120 -0.52 16.05 33.94
CA LEU A 120 -0.74 14.61 34.03
C LEU A 120 -1.03 14.09 35.45
N LYS A 121 -0.57 14.82 36.46
CA LYS A 121 -0.86 14.50 37.87
C LYS A 121 -2.22 14.98 38.33
N GLN A 122 -2.67 16.12 37.80
CA GLN A 122 -3.89 16.78 38.28
C GLN A 122 -5.17 16.35 37.56
N GLN A 123 -5.05 15.74 36.37
CA GLN A 123 -6.16 15.30 35.50
C GLN A 123 -7.22 16.38 35.17
N GLU A 124 -6.87 17.67 35.28
CA GLU A 124 -7.82 18.80 35.25
C GLU A 124 -7.86 19.56 33.87
N ILE A 125 -7.06 19.19 32.88
CA ILE A 125 -7.05 19.94 31.61
C ILE A 125 -7.96 19.26 30.58
N ALA A 126 -8.74 20.11 29.85
CA ALA A 126 -9.48 19.69 28.68
C ALA A 126 -8.52 19.10 27.62
N GLY A 127 -8.87 17.97 27.03
CA GLY A 127 -8.01 17.27 26.08
C GLY A 127 -7.59 18.16 24.90
N GLU A 128 -8.41 19.13 24.48
CA GLU A 128 -8.10 20.08 23.42
C GLU A 128 -6.94 21.02 23.81
N GLU A 129 -6.94 21.55 25.02
CA GLU A 129 -5.88 22.45 25.52
C GLU A 129 -4.55 21.70 25.66
N LEU A 130 -4.58 20.44 26.06
CA LEU A 130 -3.38 19.59 26.10
C LEU A 130 -2.81 19.36 24.70
N LEU A 131 -3.65 19.08 23.70
CA LEU A 131 -3.22 18.95 22.30
C LEU A 131 -2.60 20.24 21.78
N GLU A 132 -3.22 21.39 22.03
CA GLU A 132 -2.66 22.70 21.65
C GLU A 132 -1.28 22.93 22.26
N MET A 133 -1.10 22.63 23.56
CA MET A 133 0.18 22.76 24.26
C MET A 133 1.26 21.85 23.66
N ILE A 134 0.92 20.59 23.32
CA ILE A 134 1.83 19.62 22.72
C ILE A 134 2.37 20.15 21.38
N PHE A 135 1.50 20.60 20.53
CA PHE A 135 1.87 21.06 19.20
C PHE A 135 2.62 22.42 19.27
N ASP A 136 2.21 23.34 20.16
CA ASP A 136 2.91 24.61 20.39
C ASP A 136 4.36 24.40 20.85
N PHE A 137 4.60 23.42 21.70
CA PHE A 137 5.95 23.07 22.14
C PHE A 137 6.86 22.70 20.97
N ALA A 138 6.40 21.91 19.99
CA ALA A 138 7.19 21.54 18.84
C ALA A 138 7.64 22.78 18.03
N GLN A 139 6.75 23.73 17.82
CA GLN A 139 7.09 24.97 17.10
C GLN A 139 8.08 25.84 17.88
N LYS A 140 7.91 25.99 19.20
CA LYS A 140 8.85 26.72 20.05
C LYS A 140 10.23 26.06 20.07
N LEU A 141 10.29 24.74 20.14
CA LEU A 141 11.54 23.99 20.09
C LEU A 141 12.25 24.19 18.75
N ALA A 142 11.52 24.07 17.63
CA ALA A 142 12.05 24.31 16.29
C ALA A 142 12.64 25.72 16.15
N GLN A 143 11.93 26.73 16.60
CA GLN A 143 12.38 28.14 16.55
C GLN A 143 13.62 28.38 17.43
N LYS A 144 13.60 27.90 18.68
CA LYS A 144 14.73 28.11 19.61
C LYS A 144 16.02 27.47 19.09
N HIS A 145 15.92 26.25 18.55
CA HIS A 145 17.07 25.53 18.03
C HIS A 145 17.38 25.80 16.55
N GLN A 146 16.59 26.68 15.90
CA GLN A 146 16.71 27.00 14.48
C GLN A 146 16.71 25.78 13.58
N LYS A 147 15.83 24.81 13.87
CA LYS A 147 15.69 23.55 13.16
C LYS A 147 14.37 23.46 12.42
N LYS A 148 14.36 22.72 11.32
CA LYS A 148 13.13 22.22 10.73
C LYS A 148 12.81 20.86 11.35
N ILE A 149 11.54 20.54 11.51
CA ILE A 149 11.09 19.25 12.05
C ILE A 149 10.28 18.53 10.97
N ILE A 150 10.65 17.29 10.67
CA ILE A 150 9.86 16.31 9.93
C ILE A 150 9.32 15.32 10.96
N PHE A 151 8.12 15.53 11.44
CA PHE A 151 7.50 14.67 12.43
C PHE A 151 6.83 13.47 11.74
N ILE A 152 7.42 12.29 11.91
CA ILE A 152 6.89 11.04 11.33
C ILE A 152 5.91 10.41 12.33
N MET A 153 4.66 10.22 11.89
CA MET A 153 3.60 9.55 12.63
C MET A 153 3.13 8.31 11.86
N ASP A 154 3.60 7.15 12.29
CA ASP A 154 3.25 5.87 11.67
C ASP A 154 1.96 5.30 12.27
N GLU A 155 1.14 4.62 11.45
CA GLU A 155 -0.20 4.12 11.75
C GLU A 155 -1.15 5.24 12.26
N PHE A 156 -1.16 6.34 11.52
CA PHE A 156 -1.86 7.60 11.86
C PHE A 156 -3.35 7.44 12.16
N GLN A 157 -4.02 6.42 11.63
CA GLN A 157 -5.43 6.14 11.91
C GLN A 157 -5.72 5.89 13.40
N GLU A 158 -4.72 5.50 14.19
CA GLU A 158 -4.88 5.28 15.64
C GLU A 158 -5.19 6.59 16.38
N LEU A 159 -4.74 7.74 15.87
CA LEU A 159 -5.05 9.06 16.45
C LEU A 159 -6.55 9.41 16.43
N LEU A 160 -7.33 8.80 15.53
CA LEU A 160 -8.78 8.99 15.52
C LEU A 160 -9.47 8.43 16.77
N GLN A 161 -8.79 7.55 17.50
CA GLN A 161 -9.28 6.97 18.76
C GLN A 161 -8.90 7.84 19.97
N VAL A 162 -7.88 8.68 19.84
CA VAL A 162 -7.35 9.53 20.93
C VAL A 162 -8.34 10.64 21.30
N HIS A 163 -8.89 11.35 20.29
CA HIS A 163 -9.87 12.41 20.52
C HIS A 163 -10.78 12.61 19.30
N PRO A 164 -12.11 12.75 19.49
CA PRO A 164 -13.06 12.87 18.38
C PRO A 164 -12.79 14.05 17.41
N ARG A 165 -12.21 15.14 17.92
CA ARG A 165 -11.88 16.35 17.15
C ARG A 165 -10.39 16.46 16.82
N PHE A 166 -9.62 15.39 16.96
CA PHE A 166 -8.17 15.43 16.77
C PHE A 166 -7.75 16.07 15.43
N LEU A 167 -8.40 15.64 14.34
CA LEU A 167 -8.06 16.14 13.00
C LEU A 167 -8.34 17.65 12.85
N GLN A 168 -9.45 18.17 13.42
CA GLN A 168 -9.78 19.57 13.37
C GLN A 168 -8.78 20.41 14.17
N ILE A 169 -8.43 19.95 15.36
CA ILE A 169 -7.45 20.60 16.23
C ILE A 169 -6.08 20.61 15.56
N MET A 170 -5.61 19.46 15.10
CA MET A 170 -4.34 19.34 14.40
C MET A 170 -4.27 20.29 13.19
N ARG A 171 -5.34 20.41 12.40
CA ARG A 171 -5.37 21.35 11.28
C ARG A 171 -5.17 22.79 11.71
N SER A 172 -5.97 23.26 12.69
CA SER A 172 -5.91 24.65 13.15
C SER A 172 -4.53 25.05 13.65
N ILE A 173 -3.82 24.08 14.22
CA ILE A 173 -2.48 24.26 14.78
C ILE A 173 -1.43 24.18 13.67
N THR A 174 -1.51 23.18 12.81
CA THR A 174 -0.52 22.98 11.73
C THR A 174 -0.44 24.19 10.81
N GLU A 175 -1.53 24.90 10.56
CA GLU A 175 -1.51 26.14 9.77
C GLU A 175 -0.60 27.23 10.37
N LYS A 176 -0.37 27.20 11.68
CA LYS A 176 0.47 28.17 12.43
C LYS A 176 1.91 27.70 12.65
N GLN A 177 2.30 26.54 12.11
CA GLN A 177 3.58 25.91 12.34
C GLN A 177 4.44 25.88 11.06
N PRO A 178 5.15 26.95 10.69
CA PRO A 178 5.95 27.02 9.48
C PRO A 178 7.21 26.12 9.50
N ASP A 179 7.65 25.68 10.69
CA ASP A 179 8.87 24.91 10.85
C ASP A 179 8.61 23.41 11.02
N ILE A 180 7.33 23.02 11.14
CA ILE A 180 6.94 21.62 11.36
C ILE A 180 6.30 21.06 10.10
N ASN A 181 6.77 19.88 9.69
CA ASN A 181 6.25 19.12 8.57
C ASN A 181 5.79 17.74 9.09
N TYR A 182 4.56 17.37 8.82
CA TYR A 182 3.99 16.11 9.27
C TYR A 182 4.03 15.08 8.16
N TRP A 183 4.79 14.00 8.37
CA TRP A 183 4.81 12.85 7.49
C TRP A 183 4.05 11.73 8.17
N ILE A 184 2.88 11.43 7.66
CA ILE A 184 1.97 10.44 8.25
C ILE A 184 1.95 9.17 7.41
N SER A 185 1.84 8.02 8.05
CA SER A 185 1.63 6.77 7.33
C SER A 185 0.48 5.97 7.91
N GLY A 186 -0.10 5.12 7.08
CA GLY A 186 -1.16 4.22 7.53
C GLY A 186 -1.58 3.20 6.49
N SER A 187 -2.26 2.16 6.99
CA SER A 187 -2.73 1.03 6.18
C SER A 187 -4.21 1.10 5.84
N VAL A 188 -4.94 2.09 6.38
CA VAL A 188 -6.40 2.23 6.22
C VAL A 188 -6.70 3.30 5.18
N PHE A 189 -6.91 2.87 3.93
CA PHE A 189 -7.17 3.76 2.78
C PHE A 189 -8.41 4.63 2.98
N SER A 190 -9.48 4.06 3.53
CA SER A 190 -10.74 4.78 3.77
C SER A 190 -10.55 5.99 4.71
N VAL A 191 -9.68 5.87 5.71
CA VAL A 191 -9.33 6.96 6.63
C VAL A 191 -8.58 8.06 5.89
N PHE A 192 -7.59 7.69 5.06
CA PHE A 192 -6.84 8.66 4.27
C PHE A 192 -7.71 9.32 3.21
N ASP A 193 -8.59 8.57 2.53
CA ASP A 193 -9.53 9.12 1.57
C ASP A 193 -10.55 10.06 2.25
N GLU A 194 -11.03 9.71 3.44
CA GLU A 194 -11.89 10.58 4.23
C GLU A 194 -11.15 11.84 4.65
N MET A 195 -9.95 11.71 5.21
CA MET A 195 -9.12 12.84 5.67
C MET A 195 -8.75 13.83 4.58
N LEU A 196 -8.41 13.31 3.40
CA LEU A 196 -7.78 14.08 2.32
C LEU A 196 -8.76 14.46 1.20
N ASN A 197 -10.06 14.16 1.32
CA ASN A 197 -11.05 14.58 0.35
C ASN A 197 -11.45 16.06 0.53
N HIS A 198 -12.05 16.64 -0.53
CA HIS A 198 -12.38 18.08 -0.61
C HIS A 198 -13.37 18.60 0.46
N LYS A 199 -14.01 17.73 1.24
CA LYS A 199 -14.93 18.11 2.33
C LYS A 199 -14.23 18.17 3.69
N ASN A 200 -12.98 17.75 3.76
CA ASN A 200 -12.28 17.55 5.02
C ASN A 200 -11.14 18.53 5.26
N PRO A 201 -10.80 18.70 6.55
CA PRO A 201 -9.82 19.70 6.97
C PRO A 201 -8.48 19.68 6.27
N PHE A 202 -7.96 18.53 5.87
CA PHE A 202 -6.61 18.36 5.32
C PHE A 202 -6.55 18.33 3.78
N PHE A 203 -7.65 18.68 3.10
CA PHE A 203 -7.63 18.74 1.64
C PHE A 203 -6.53 19.66 1.10
N GLY A 204 -5.70 19.12 0.21
CA GLY A 204 -4.61 19.88 -0.40
C GLY A 204 -3.39 20.16 0.49
N GLN A 205 -3.40 19.70 1.76
CA GLN A 205 -2.28 19.94 2.68
C GLN A 205 -1.22 18.85 2.69
N PHE A 206 -1.51 17.68 2.10
CA PHE A 206 -0.60 16.53 2.07
C PHE A 206 -0.31 16.08 0.64
N ILE A 207 0.95 15.86 0.35
CA ILE A 207 1.38 15.12 -0.84
C ILE A 207 1.10 13.64 -0.58
N ARG A 208 0.36 13.00 -1.50
CA ARG A 208 -0.02 11.60 -1.38
C ARG A 208 1.03 10.72 -2.04
N ILE A 209 1.60 9.79 -1.28
CA ILE A 209 2.52 8.77 -1.78
C ILE A 209 1.92 7.41 -1.50
N LYS A 210 1.55 6.68 -2.55
CA LYS A 210 1.05 5.32 -2.44
C LYS A 210 2.21 4.35 -2.58
N LEU A 211 2.37 3.48 -1.58
CA LEU A 211 3.36 2.41 -1.63
C LEU A 211 2.73 1.19 -2.31
N GLU A 212 3.28 0.82 -3.45
CA GLU A 212 2.81 -0.32 -4.24
C GLU A 212 3.60 -1.60 -3.91
N ASN A 213 3.07 -2.75 -4.34
CA ASN A 213 3.80 -4.00 -4.31
C ASN A 213 5.11 -3.89 -5.12
N PHE A 214 6.08 -4.72 -4.80
CA PHE A 214 7.30 -4.81 -5.59
C PHE A 214 7.00 -5.33 -7.00
N ASP A 215 7.72 -4.80 -7.97
CA ASP A 215 7.76 -5.36 -9.30
C ASP A 215 8.48 -6.72 -9.31
N ARG A 216 8.58 -7.33 -10.47
CA ARG A 216 9.22 -8.64 -10.64
C ARG A 216 10.69 -8.62 -10.21
N GLU A 217 11.43 -7.62 -10.62
CA GLU A 217 12.87 -7.50 -10.37
C GLU A 217 13.15 -7.29 -8.89
N SER A 218 12.47 -6.36 -8.26
CA SER A 218 12.55 -6.11 -6.81
C SER A 218 12.11 -7.31 -5.98
N THR A 219 11.11 -8.08 -6.46
CA THR A 219 10.71 -9.33 -5.79
C THR A 219 11.79 -10.39 -5.90
N HIS A 220 12.45 -10.50 -7.07
CA HIS A 220 13.59 -11.42 -7.24
C HIS A 220 14.76 -11.05 -6.33
N GLU A 221 15.07 -9.75 -6.22
CA GLU A 221 16.08 -9.23 -5.28
C GLU A 221 15.73 -9.54 -3.82
N LEU A 222 14.46 -9.37 -3.44
CA LEU A 222 13.99 -9.71 -2.10
C LEU A 222 14.12 -11.21 -1.82
N ILE A 223 13.79 -12.07 -2.78
CA ILE A 223 13.96 -13.52 -2.67
C ILE A 223 15.45 -13.87 -2.47
N ASP A 224 16.33 -13.32 -3.31
CA ASP A 224 17.77 -13.58 -3.23
C ASP A 224 18.39 -13.09 -1.93
N SER A 225 17.89 -11.98 -1.39
CA SER A 225 18.35 -11.45 -0.10
C SER A 225 17.79 -12.21 1.12
N THR A 226 16.70 -12.95 0.94
CA THR A 226 16.04 -13.71 2.01
C THR A 226 16.55 -15.14 2.10
N LEU A 227 16.89 -15.75 0.97
CA LEU A 227 17.38 -17.12 0.89
C LEU A 227 18.91 -17.18 0.90
N HIS A 228 19.46 -18.19 1.55
CA HIS A 228 20.91 -18.46 1.58
C HIS A 228 21.38 -19.41 0.43
N PHE A 229 20.46 -19.74 -0.48
CA PHE A 229 20.70 -20.58 -1.66
C PHE A 229 19.96 -20.00 -2.87
N PRO A 230 20.45 -20.25 -4.09
CA PRO A 230 19.84 -19.67 -5.28
C PRO A 230 18.56 -20.42 -5.70
N LEU A 231 17.51 -19.66 -6.05
CA LEU A 231 16.35 -20.16 -6.79
C LEU A 231 16.51 -19.89 -8.28
N THR A 232 15.99 -20.78 -9.12
CA THR A 232 15.91 -20.52 -10.57
C THR A 232 14.98 -19.35 -10.87
N GLY A 233 15.19 -18.67 -12.00
CA GLY A 233 14.30 -17.57 -12.43
C GLY A 233 12.83 -18.00 -12.53
N ASN A 234 12.56 -19.24 -12.98
CA ASN A 234 11.20 -19.80 -13.01
C ASN A 234 10.58 -19.94 -11.60
N HIS A 235 11.35 -20.39 -10.61
CA HIS A 235 10.86 -20.49 -9.22
C HIS A 235 10.55 -19.13 -8.64
N LYS A 236 11.41 -18.12 -8.86
CA LYS A 236 11.18 -16.74 -8.43
C LYS A 236 9.93 -16.15 -9.11
N ASP A 237 9.74 -16.42 -10.39
CA ASP A 237 8.53 -15.99 -11.12
C ASP A 237 7.25 -16.61 -10.57
N ILE A 238 7.29 -17.86 -10.14
CA ILE A 238 6.16 -18.52 -9.48
C ILE A 238 5.84 -17.79 -8.17
N VAL A 239 6.83 -17.54 -7.32
CA VAL A 239 6.65 -16.80 -6.07
C VAL A 239 6.08 -15.41 -6.36
N TYR A 240 6.68 -14.64 -7.27
CA TYR A 240 6.19 -13.31 -7.67
C TYR A 240 4.71 -13.33 -8.09
N LYS A 241 4.33 -14.26 -8.95
CA LYS A 241 2.95 -14.37 -9.46
C LYS A 241 1.92 -14.62 -8.36
N PHE A 242 2.25 -15.47 -7.38
CA PHE A 242 1.33 -15.75 -6.27
C PHE A 242 1.29 -14.63 -5.24
N THR A 243 2.44 -14.07 -4.89
CA THR A 243 2.52 -12.99 -3.90
C THR A 243 2.16 -11.62 -4.47
N ASN A 244 2.05 -11.52 -5.79
CA ASN A 244 1.91 -10.26 -6.52
C ASN A 244 2.96 -9.22 -6.09
N GLY A 245 4.17 -9.68 -5.72
CA GLY A 245 5.25 -8.82 -5.25
C GLY A 245 5.02 -8.17 -3.88
N GLN A 246 4.03 -8.63 -3.11
CA GLN A 246 3.83 -8.13 -1.75
C GLN A 246 4.97 -8.64 -0.84
N PRO A 247 5.77 -7.74 -0.23
CA PRO A 247 7.00 -8.11 0.45
C PRO A 247 6.82 -9.14 1.57
N TYR A 248 5.81 -8.96 2.42
CA TYR A 248 5.55 -9.87 3.52
C TYR A 248 5.20 -11.30 3.03
N TYR A 249 4.34 -11.42 2.00
CA TYR A 249 3.99 -12.72 1.45
C TYR A 249 5.19 -13.38 0.79
N THR A 250 6.01 -12.59 0.09
CA THR A 250 7.25 -13.08 -0.53
C THR A 250 8.20 -13.66 0.52
N VAL A 251 8.44 -12.94 1.62
CA VAL A 251 9.31 -13.38 2.72
C VAL A 251 8.74 -14.63 3.43
N ALA A 252 7.42 -14.67 3.68
CA ALA A 252 6.76 -15.82 4.29
C ALA A 252 6.95 -17.09 3.46
N VAL A 253 6.69 -17.00 2.15
CA VAL A 253 6.91 -18.11 1.21
C VAL A 253 8.38 -18.53 1.16
N CYS A 254 9.32 -17.58 1.13
CA CYS A 254 10.76 -17.88 1.14
C CYS A 254 11.17 -18.62 2.40
N ARG A 255 10.67 -18.27 3.57
CA ARG A 255 10.93 -19.00 4.83
C ARG A 255 10.46 -20.45 4.75
N LYS A 256 9.29 -20.69 4.17
CA LYS A 256 8.75 -22.03 3.99
C LYS A 256 9.61 -22.85 3.01
N ILE A 257 10.01 -22.25 1.88
CA ILE A 257 10.94 -22.83 0.91
C ILE A 257 12.27 -23.16 1.57
N SER A 258 12.79 -22.27 2.42
CA SER A 258 14.06 -22.50 3.15
C SER A 258 13.98 -23.72 4.07
N GLY A 259 12.84 -23.91 4.76
CA GLY A 259 12.62 -25.10 5.59
C GLY A 259 12.63 -26.41 4.79
N HIS A 260 12.03 -26.43 3.60
CA HIS A 260 12.06 -27.61 2.71
C HIS A 260 13.45 -27.85 2.12
N TYR A 261 14.15 -26.79 1.70
CA TYR A 261 15.51 -26.91 1.17
C TYR A 261 16.49 -27.47 2.21
N ALA A 262 16.33 -27.11 3.48
CA ALA A 262 17.19 -27.63 4.55
C ALA A 262 17.08 -29.17 4.76
N LEU A 263 15.98 -29.79 4.29
CA LEU A 263 15.79 -31.24 4.38
C LEU A 263 16.38 -31.99 3.16
N ASP A 264 16.20 -31.41 1.95
CA ASP A 264 16.45 -32.13 0.68
C ASP A 264 17.66 -31.56 -0.09
N GLU A 265 18.25 -30.45 0.32
CA GLU A 265 19.30 -29.66 -0.35
C GLU A 265 18.97 -29.28 -1.81
N THR A 266 17.75 -29.51 -2.23
CA THR A 266 17.21 -29.19 -3.56
C THR A 266 15.76 -28.73 -3.43
N ILE A 267 15.28 -28.01 -4.42
CA ILE A 267 13.87 -27.58 -4.48
C ILE A 267 13.34 -27.69 -5.91
N SER A 268 12.30 -28.44 -6.10
CA SER A 268 11.62 -28.61 -7.39
C SER A 268 10.45 -27.64 -7.55
N THR A 269 10.02 -27.41 -8.78
CA THR A 269 8.84 -26.58 -9.08
C THR A 269 7.55 -27.04 -8.34
N PRO A 270 7.23 -28.34 -8.24
CA PRO A 270 6.11 -28.80 -7.42
C PRO A 270 6.26 -28.46 -5.93
N GLN A 271 7.48 -28.56 -5.38
CA GLN A 271 7.74 -28.20 -3.97
C GLN A 271 7.58 -26.70 -3.72
N VAL A 272 8.05 -25.82 -4.63
CA VAL A 272 7.81 -24.36 -4.53
C VAL A 272 6.30 -24.08 -4.49
N LYS A 273 5.52 -24.68 -5.38
CA LYS A 273 4.06 -24.52 -5.38
C LYS A 273 3.42 -25.08 -4.11
N TYR A 274 3.91 -26.20 -3.61
CA TYR A 274 3.46 -26.76 -2.35
C TYR A 274 3.71 -25.80 -1.18
N CYS A 275 4.93 -25.25 -1.07
CA CYS A 275 5.27 -24.28 -0.02
C CYS A 275 4.36 -23.05 -0.04
N ILE A 276 4.01 -22.54 -1.23
CA ILE A 276 3.10 -21.42 -1.37
C ILE A 276 1.70 -21.77 -0.85
N MET A 277 1.16 -22.93 -1.25
CA MET A 277 -0.17 -23.36 -0.83
C MET A 277 -0.24 -23.67 0.66
N ASP A 278 0.80 -24.31 1.19
CA ASP A 278 0.97 -24.60 2.59
C ASP A 278 0.96 -23.31 3.43
N GLU A 279 1.70 -22.29 3.00
CA GLU A 279 1.77 -20.98 3.66
C GLU A 279 0.43 -20.22 3.64
N ILE A 280 -0.38 -20.42 2.58
CA ILE A 280 -1.66 -19.71 2.40
C ILE A 280 -2.81 -20.43 3.14
N PHE A 281 -2.80 -21.76 3.25
CA PHE A 281 -3.99 -22.52 3.68
C PHE A 281 -3.81 -23.37 4.94
N GLU A 282 -2.59 -23.74 5.30
CA GLU A 282 -2.34 -24.49 6.54
C GLU A 282 -2.49 -23.56 7.76
N ASP A 283 -2.99 -24.11 8.86
CA ASP A 283 -3.24 -23.34 10.09
C ASP A 283 -1.97 -22.70 10.67
N THR A 284 -0.81 -23.29 10.41
CA THR A 284 0.51 -22.77 10.82
C THR A 284 1.15 -21.84 9.79
N GLY A 285 0.50 -21.59 8.67
CA GLY A 285 1.01 -20.68 7.62
C GLY A 285 0.87 -19.21 8.04
N SER A 286 1.97 -18.47 7.99
CA SER A 286 1.97 -17.07 8.42
C SER A 286 1.04 -16.19 7.57
N ILE A 287 0.82 -16.54 6.30
CA ILE A 287 -0.14 -15.84 5.43
C ILE A 287 -1.57 -16.20 5.85
N ASN A 288 -1.85 -17.47 6.14
CA ASN A 288 -3.15 -17.91 6.64
C ASN A 288 -3.51 -17.20 7.95
N GLU A 289 -2.61 -17.25 8.94
CA GLU A 289 -2.79 -16.56 10.23
C GLU A 289 -3.03 -15.06 10.05
N HIS A 290 -2.31 -14.43 9.12
CA HIS A 290 -2.48 -13.01 8.82
C HIS A 290 -3.87 -12.69 8.24
N PHE A 291 -4.38 -13.52 7.34
CA PHE A 291 -5.70 -13.35 6.74
C PHE A 291 -6.82 -13.60 7.74
N GLU A 292 -6.68 -14.63 8.60
CA GLU A 292 -7.61 -14.86 9.71
C GLU A 292 -7.66 -13.65 10.64
N TYR A 293 -6.50 -13.16 11.06
CA TYR A 293 -6.40 -11.97 11.92
C TYR A 293 -7.06 -10.74 11.30
N ILE A 294 -6.79 -10.47 10.01
CA ILE A 294 -7.40 -9.35 9.30
C ILE A 294 -8.93 -9.51 9.24
N LEU A 295 -9.41 -10.69 8.89
CA LEU A 295 -10.85 -10.96 8.78
C LEU A 295 -11.53 -10.78 10.14
N ASP A 296 -11.01 -11.41 11.19
CA ASP A 296 -11.59 -11.38 12.53
C ASP A 296 -11.56 -9.97 13.13
N THR A 297 -10.45 -9.27 13.05
CA THR A 297 -10.33 -7.90 13.58
C THR A 297 -11.22 -6.90 12.83
N SER A 298 -11.29 -7.03 11.50
CA SER A 298 -12.14 -6.18 10.68
C SER A 298 -13.63 -6.39 10.95
N LEU A 299 -14.02 -7.62 11.25
CA LEU A 299 -15.42 -7.97 11.51
C LEU A 299 -15.77 -7.98 13.01
N ALA A 300 -14.83 -7.74 13.92
CA ALA A 300 -15.04 -7.84 15.38
C ALA A 300 -16.20 -6.97 15.90
N LYS A 301 -16.36 -5.77 15.32
CA LYS A 301 -17.37 -4.78 15.72
C LYS A 301 -18.78 -5.08 15.15
N PHE A 302 -18.93 -6.06 14.26
CA PHE A 302 -20.19 -6.33 13.57
C PHE A 302 -20.97 -7.48 14.20
N LYS A 303 -22.29 -7.29 14.35
CA LYS A 303 -23.18 -8.29 14.98
C LYS A 303 -23.44 -9.51 14.08
N ASN A 304 -23.56 -9.33 12.75
CA ASN A 304 -23.92 -10.38 11.79
C ASN A 304 -22.72 -10.80 10.94
N ARG A 305 -21.64 -11.29 11.57
CA ARG A 305 -20.37 -11.60 10.91
C ARG A 305 -20.51 -12.52 9.71
N ASP A 306 -21.40 -13.52 9.77
CA ASP A 306 -21.63 -14.47 8.68
C ASP A 306 -22.18 -13.80 7.40
N THR A 307 -23.03 -12.78 7.55
CA THR A 307 -23.51 -12.02 6.38
C THR A 307 -22.36 -11.27 5.71
N TYR A 308 -21.45 -10.66 6.48
CA TYR A 308 -20.26 -10.01 5.94
C TYR A 308 -19.32 -11.00 5.27
N LYS A 309 -19.09 -12.17 5.88
CA LYS A 309 -18.29 -13.25 5.29
C LYS A 309 -18.88 -13.73 3.96
N ASN A 310 -20.22 -13.90 3.88
CA ASN A 310 -20.90 -14.27 2.64
C ASN A 310 -20.78 -13.20 1.54
N ILE A 311 -20.81 -11.91 1.90
CA ILE A 311 -20.58 -10.82 0.94
C ILE A 311 -19.14 -10.87 0.42
N LEU A 312 -18.16 -11.01 1.31
CA LEU A 312 -16.74 -11.13 0.94
C LEU A 312 -16.50 -12.34 0.05
N PHE A 313 -17.10 -13.49 0.37
CA PHE A 313 -17.01 -14.70 -0.45
C PHE A 313 -17.59 -14.47 -1.85
N GLN A 314 -18.76 -13.83 -1.98
CA GLN A 314 -19.31 -13.53 -3.30
C GLN A 314 -18.40 -12.60 -4.11
N ILE A 315 -17.88 -11.53 -3.49
CA ILE A 315 -16.99 -10.58 -4.16
C ILE A 315 -15.66 -11.25 -4.53
N SER A 316 -15.20 -12.24 -3.74
CA SER A 316 -13.95 -12.96 -4.03
C SER A 316 -14.06 -13.86 -5.26
N GLN A 317 -15.24 -14.31 -5.62
CA GLN A 317 -15.47 -15.09 -6.83
C GLN A 317 -15.39 -14.22 -8.10
N ASN A 318 -16.09 -13.08 -8.07
CA ASN A 318 -16.06 -12.08 -9.14
C ASN A 318 -16.50 -10.72 -8.53
N PRO A 319 -16.00 -9.61 -9.05
CA PRO A 319 -16.49 -8.28 -8.70
C PRO A 319 -18.02 -8.21 -8.84
N ALA A 320 -18.69 -7.60 -7.88
CA ALA A 320 -20.13 -7.64 -7.81
C ALA A 320 -20.74 -6.26 -7.54
N ASN A 321 -21.90 -5.96 -8.15
CA ASN A 321 -22.64 -4.74 -7.86
C ASN A 321 -23.64 -4.93 -6.69
N LEU A 322 -24.16 -3.82 -6.17
CA LEU A 322 -25.10 -3.82 -5.04
C LEU A 322 -26.30 -4.76 -5.24
N ALA A 323 -26.88 -4.77 -6.44
CA ALA A 323 -28.08 -5.60 -6.73
C ALA A 323 -27.76 -7.10 -6.71
N SER A 324 -26.60 -7.50 -7.23
CA SER A 324 -26.11 -8.88 -7.19
C SER A 324 -25.84 -9.34 -5.76
N ILE A 325 -25.17 -8.49 -4.96
CA ILE A 325 -24.88 -8.77 -3.55
C ILE A 325 -26.16 -8.91 -2.73
N ALA A 326 -27.13 -7.98 -2.91
CA ALA A 326 -28.43 -8.03 -2.22
C ALA A 326 -29.19 -9.34 -2.50
N ARG A 327 -29.20 -9.80 -3.75
CA ARG A 327 -29.81 -11.09 -4.13
C ARG A 327 -29.08 -12.26 -3.48
N HIS A 328 -27.75 -12.24 -3.47
CA HIS A 328 -26.95 -13.33 -2.90
C HIS A 328 -27.22 -13.50 -1.41
N ILE A 329 -27.18 -12.41 -0.63
CA ILE A 329 -27.46 -12.46 0.81
C ILE A 329 -28.95 -12.49 1.16
N LYS A 330 -29.84 -12.50 0.16
CA LYS A 330 -31.31 -12.51 0.31
C LYS A 330 -31.84 -11.37 1.18
N LYS A 331 -31.35 -10.16 0.94
CA LYS A 331 -31.69 -8.94 1.69
C LYS A 331 -32.11 -7.82 0.74
N PRO A 332 -32.95 -6.87 1.20
CA PRO A 332 -33.26 -5.66 0.43
C PRO A 332 -31.98 -4.87 0.08
N THR A 333 -31.96 -4.18 -1.06
CA THR A 333 -30.82 -3.37 -1.52
C THR A 333 -30.41 -2.29 -0.52
N GLY A 334 -31.35 -1.70 0.20
CA GLY A 334 -31.05 -0.72 1.27
C GLY A 334 -30.27 -1.33 2.43
N GLU A 335 -30.63 -2.54 2.86
CA GLU A 335 -29.92 -3.27 3.91
C GLU A 335 -28.54 -3.71 3.42
N ALA A 336 -28.45 -4.28 2.21
CA ALA A 336 -27.17 -4.65 1.58
C ALA A 336 -26.23 -3.45 1.43
N SER A 337 -26.75 -2.27 1.11
CA SER A 337 -25.96 -1.03 1.06
C SER A 337 -25.32 -0.68 2.40
N ASN A 338 -26.00 -0.93 3.52
CA ASN A 338 -25.44 -0.68 4.85
C ASN A 338 -24.28 -1.64 5.18
N TYR A 339 -24.42 -2.93 4.83
CA TYR A 339 -23.32 -3.90 4.96
C TYR A 339 -22.11 -3.49 4.13
N LEU A 340 -22.32 -3.06 2.88
CA LEU A 340 -21.22 -2.63 2.02
C LEU A 340 -20.56 -1.34 2.50
N LYS A 341 -21.31 -0.37 2.99
CA LYS A 341 -20.76 0.85 3.62
C LYS A 341 -19.89 0.50 4.83
N ALA A 342 -20.31 -0.48 5.63
CA ALA A 342 -19.52 -0.94 6.77
C ALA A 342 -18.23 -1.66 6.32
N LEU A 343 -18.30 -2.53 5.31
CA LEU A 343 -17.13 -3.21 4.75
C LEU A 343 -16.13 -2.25 4.09
N LEU A 344 -16.60 -1.21 3.40
CA LEU A 344 -15.71 -0.19 2.84
C LEU A 344 -14.85 0.49 3.92
N LYS A 345 -15.37 0.65 5.14
CA LYS A 345 -14.62 1.22 6.27
C LYS A 345 -13.56 0.27 6.84
N THR A 346 -13.64 -1.02 6.54
CA THR A 346 -12.63 -2.00 6.97
C THR A 346 -11.46 -2.12 6.00
N ASP A 347 -11.55 -1.48 4.84
CA ASP A 347 -10.61 -1.61 3.73
C ASP A 347 -10.40 -3.01 3.15
N LEU A 348 -11.23 -3.99 3.54
CA LEU A 348 -11.24 -5.31 2.91
C LEU A 348 -11.71 -5.23 1.46
N ILE A 349 -12.61 -4.30 1.19
CA ILE A 349 -13.14 -4.04 -0.15
C ILE A 349 -12.94 -2.59 -0.57
N PHE A 350 -13.00 -2.36 -1.86
CA PHE A 350 -13.11 -1.01 -2.43
C PHE A 350 -14.19 -0.98 -3.49
N ARG A 351 -14.69 0.21 -3.80
CA ARG A 351 -15.66 0.43 -4.86
C ARG A 351 -15.00 1.17 -6.00
N LYS A 352 -15.17 0.64 -7.20
CA LYS A 352 -14.84 1.35 -8.44
C LYS A 352 -16.10 1.37 -9.29
N GLU A 353 -16.52 2.57 -9.70
CA GLU A 353 -17.81 2.76 -10.38
C GLU A 353 -18.96 2.17 -9.56
N ASN A 354 -19.66 1.17 -10.11
CA ASN A 354 -20.78 0.47 -9.46
C ASN A 354 -20.44 -0.94 -8.97
N MET A 355 -19.15 -1.33 -9.03
CA MET A 355 -18.67 -2.65 -8.65
C MET A 355 -17.84 -2.60 -7.37
N TYR A 356 -17.93 -3.66 -6.58
CA TYR A 356 -17.16 -3.87 -5.37
C TYR A 356 -16.11 -4.95 -5.62
N TYR A 357 -14.89 -4.73 -5.12
CA TYR A 357 -13.71 -5.58 -5.28
C TYR A 357 -13.10 -5.84 -3.93
N ILE A 358 -12.50 -7.01 -3.73
CA ILE A 358 -11.59 -7.23 -2.60
C ILE A 358 -10.28 -6.51 -2.92
N ARG A 359 -9.75 -5.80 -1.93
CA ARG A 359 -8.56 -4.95 -2.11
C ARG A 359 -7.28 -5.76 -2.32
N ASP A 360 -7.11 -6.85 -1.60
CA ASP A 360 -5.96 -7.72 -1.71
C ASP A 360 -6.31 -8.97 -2.53
N PRO A 361 -5.70 -9.18 -3.71
CA PRO A 361 -5.99 -10.34 -4.57
C PRO A 361 -5.68 -11.69 -3.92
N LEU A 362 -4.62 -11.77 -3.10
CA LEU A 362 -4.28 -13.02 -2.41
C LEU A 362 -5.27 -13.33 -1.29
N PHE A 363 -5.76 -12.30 -0.59
CA PHE A 363 -6.86 -12.44 0.37
C PHE A 363 -8.17 -12.87 -0.31
N ALA A 364 -8.47 -12.34 -1.51
CA ALA A 364 -9.61 -12.79 -2.30
C ALA A 364 -9.49 -14.28 -2.66
N PHE A 365 -8.32 -14.70 -3.12
CA PHE A 365 -8.02 -16.12 -3.42
C PHE A 365 -8.17 -16.99 -2.18
N TRP A 366 -7.65 -16.57 -1.03
CA TRP A 366 -7.77 -17.29 0.24
C TRP A 366 -9.24 -17.42 0.68
N ILE A 367 -10.02 -16.33 0.72
CA ILE A 367 -11.45 -16.37 1.09
C ILE A 367 -12.21 -17.33 0.18
N ASN A 368 -12.05 -17.19 -1.13
CA ASN A 368 -12.77 -18.02 -2.09
C ASN A 368 -12.52 -19.52 -1.83
N ASN A 369 -11.29 -19.93 -1.62
CA ASN A 369 -10.96 -21.34 -1.44
C ASN A 369 -11.30 -21.86 -0.04
N LYS A 370 -11.11 -21.06 1.02
CA LYS A 370 -11.44 -21.45 2.38
C LYS A 370 -12.95 -21.67 2.58
N TYR A 371 -13.78 -20.79 2.02
CA TYR A 371 -15.25 -20.90 2.15
C TYR A 371 -15.86 -21.95 1.21
N LEU A 372 -15.27 -22.20 0.05
CA LEU A 372 -15.65 -23.35 -0.78
C LEU A 372 -15.50 -24.66 -0.01
N SER A 373 -14.43 -24.81 0.77
CA SER A 373 -14.18 -26.01 1.56
C SER A 373 -15.23 -26.21 2.68
N LEU A 374 -15.63 -25.15 3.35
CA LEU A 374 -16.65 -25.19 4.42
C LEU A 374 -18.03 -25.57 3.90
N GLY A 375 -18.40 -25.09 2.69
CA GLY A 375 -19.69 -25.38 2.07
C GLY A 375 -19.83 -26.80 1.51
N THR A 376 -18.71 -27.48 1.23
CA THR A 376 -18.68 -28.82 0.62
C THR A 376 -18.33 -29.95 1.59
N GLY A 377 -18.06 -29.63 2.87
CA GLY A 377 -17.61 -30.62 3.87
C GLY A 377 -16.24 -31.25 3.55
N ILE A 378 -15.47 -30.62 2.68
CA ILE A 378 -14.13 -31.05 2.26
C ILE A 378 -13.14 -30.55 3.32
N THR A 379 -12.41 -31.45 3.94
CA THR A 379 -11.32 -31.10 4.89
C THR A 379 -10.19 -30.35 4.18
N SER A 380 -9.42 -29.53 4.92
CA SER A 380 -8.25 -28.79 4.40
C SER A 380 -7.31 -29.68 3.57
N GLU A 381 -7.15 -30.94 3.97
CA GLU A 381 -6.33 -31.94 3.26
C GLU A 381 -6.91 -32.31 1.89
N LYS A 382 -8.23 -32.45 1.78
CA LYS A 382 -8.91 -32.68 0.49
C LYS A 382 -8.96 -31.42 -0.37
N VAL A 383 -9.04 -30.22 0.24
CA VAL A 383 -8.87 -28.96 -0.47
C VAL A 383 -7.47 -28.86 -1.07
N MET A 384 -6.45 -29.25 -0.30
CA MET A 384 -5.08 -29.29 -0.79
C MET A 384 -4.89 -30.32 -1.92
N GLN A 385 -5.53 -31.49 -1.83
CA GLN A 385 -5.51 -32.47 -2.91
C GLN A 385 -6.25 -31.98 -4.16
N HIS A 386 -7.41 -31.36 -3.98
CA HIS A 386 -8.18 -30.76 -5.08
C HIS A 386 -7.49 -29.54 -5.69
N LEU A 387 -6.87 -28.69 -4.86
CA LEU A 387 -6.01 -27.60 -5.30
C LEU A 387 -4.77 -28.11 -6.03
N LYS A 388 -4.16 -29.21 -5.59
CA LYS A 388 -3.05 -29.89 -6.30
C LYS A 388 -3.49 -30.37 -7.68
N ALA A 389 -4.68 -30.96 -7.79
CA ALA A 389 -5.22 -31.49 -9.06
C ALA A 389 -5.62 -30.35 -10.03
N ASN A 390 -6.17 -29.23 -9.51
CA ASN A 390 -6.65 -28.09 -10.33
C ASN A 390 -5.66 -26.92 -10.36
N LEU A 391 -4.46 -27.10 -9.82
CA LEU A 391 -3.48 -26.01 -9.63
C LEU A 391 -3.04 -25.39 -10.96
N GLN A 392 -2.97 -26.18 -12.02
CA GLN A 392 -2.60 -25.69 -13.35
C GLN A 392 -3.69 -24.81 -13.96
N GLU A 393 -4.95 -25.20 -13.81
CA GLU A 393 -6.09 -24.44 -14.34
C GLU A 393 -6.36 -23.18 -13.54
N LYS A 394 -6.32 -23.26 -12.20
CA LYS A 394 -6.47 -22.09 -11.31
C LYS A 394 -5.26 -21.16 -11.38
N TYR A 395 -4.05 -21.69 -11.60
CA TYR A 395 -2.86 -20.87 -11.85
C TYR A 395 -3.00 -20.00 -13.09
N GLN A 396 -3.58 -20.54 -14.17
CA GLN A 396 -3.90 -19.73 -15.35
C GLN A 396 -4.98 -18.68 -15.04
N LYS A 397 -6.01 -19.03 -14.29
CA LYS A 397 -7.09 -18.10 -13.91
C LYS A 397 -6.60 -16.98 -13.02
N VAL A 398 -5.84 -17.26 -11.96
CA VAL A 398 -5.20 -16.25 -11.09
C VAL A 398 -4.20 -15.40 -11.88
N SER A 399 -3.45 -16.00 -12.80
CA SER A 399 -2.54 -15.27 -13.69
C SER A 399 -3.31 -14.32 -14.64
N THR A 400 -4.53 -14.68 -15.03
CA THR A 400 -5.40 -13.85 -15.86
C THR A 400 -6.05 -12.72 -15.04
N GLU A 401 -6.51 -13.02 -13.83
CA GLU A 401 -7.07 -12.03 -12.91
C GLU A 401 -6.02 -11.00 -12.43
N LEU A 402 -4.78 -11.46 -12.19
CA LEU A 402 -3.62 -10.59 -11.96
C LEU A 402 -3.25 -9.77 -13.22
N GLY A 403 -3.45 -10.33 -14.41
CA GLY A 403 -3.29 -9.63 -15.69
C GLY A 403 -4.24 -8.44 -15.80
N VAL A 404 -5.51 -8.63 -15.46
CA VAL A 404 -6.53 -7.57 -15.45
C VAL A 404 -6.19 -6.48 -14.43
N ALA A 405 -5.72 -6.84 -13.23
CA ALA A 405 -5.26 -5.87 -12.24
C ALA A 405 -4.06 -5.02 -12.73
N LYS A 406 -3.15 -5.65 -13.50
CA LYS A 406 -2.01 -4.96 -14.12
C LYS A 406 -2.41 -4.05 -15.29
N GLU A 407 -3.40 -4.41 -16.06
CA GLU A 407 -3.96 -3.50 -17.10
C GLU A 407 -4.49 -2.20 -16.48
N TYR A 408 -5.15 -2.30 -15.33
CA TYR A 408 -5.61 -1.11 -14.60
C TYR A 408 -4.48 -0.27 -14.03
N GLU A 409 -3.42 -0.90 -13.49
CA GLU A 409 -2.22 -0.17 -13.03
C GLU A 409 -1.54 0.56 -14.21
N MET A 410 -1.45 -0.11 -15.35
CA MET A 410 -0.86 0.46 -16.55
C MET A 410 -1.68 1.65 -17.07
N LYS A 411 -3.00 1.55 -17.04
CA LYS A 411 -3.89 2.65 -17.40
C LYS A 411 -3.53 3.94 -16.65
N TYR A 412 -3.41 3.89 -15.31
CA TYR A 412 -3.07 5.09 -14.52
C TYR A 412 -1.70 5.67 -14.86
N LYS A 413 -0.69 4.81 -15.08
CA LYS A 413 0.65 5.26 -15.47
C LYS A 413 0.64 5.96 -16.85
N LEU A 414 -0.14 5.42 -17.76
CA LEU A 414 -0.27 5.99 -19.10
C LEU A 414 -1.06 7.30 -19.08
N GLU A 415 -2.13 7.38 -18.29
CA GLU A 415 -2.88 8.63 -18.08
C GLU A 415 -1.98 9.74 -17.52
N GLU A 416 -1.11 9.41 -16.56
CA GLU A 416 -0.12 10.34 -16.01
C GLU A 416 0.94 10.73 -17.06
N LEU A 417 1.48 9.75 -17.79
CA LEU A 417 2.55 9.95 -18.78
C LEU A 417 2.10 10.79 -19.97
N PHE A 418 0.90 10.53 -20.50
CA PHE A 418 0.36 11.20 -21.68
C PHE A 418 -0.53 12.40 -21.35
N GLY A 419 -0.90 12.58 -20.06
CA GLY A 419 -1.71 13.70 -19.58
C GLY A 419 -3.10 13.73 -20.19
N MET A 420 -3.77 12.57 -20.31
CA MET A 420 -5.12 12.40 -20.83
C MET A 420 -5.84 11.22 -20.18
N GLU A 421 -7.16 11.24 -20.21
CA GLU A 421 -7.97 10.10 -19.78
C GLU A 421 -7.96 8.99 -20.85
N LEU A 422 -7.85 7.74 -20.41
CA LEU A 422 -7.85 6.56 -21.27
C LEU A 422 -9.00 5.64 -20.90
N GLU A 423 -9.69 5.07 -21.88
CA GLU A 423 -10.80 4.13 -21.67
C GLU A 423 -10.60 2.85 -22.49
N LYS A 424 -11.17 1.74 -22.03
CA LYS A 424 -11.25 0.51 -22.81
C LYS A 424 -12.24 0.71 -23.94
N TYR A 425 -11.87 0.27 -25.13
CA TYR A 425 -12.74 0.32 -26.28
C TYR A 425 -13.25 -1.08 -26.63
N HIS A 426 -14.57 -1.22 -26.70
CA HIS A 426 -15.21 -2.48 -27.09
C HIS A 426 -16.45 -2.17 -27.94
N VAL A 427 -16.33 -2.29 -29.26
CA VAL A 427 -17.41 -2.06 -30.20
C VAL A 427 -17.36 -3.13 -31.30
N ASN A 428 -18.48 -3.72 -31.66
CA ASN A 428 -18.62 -4.71 -32.75
C ASN A 428 -17.61 -5.86 -32.71
N ASN A 429 -17.38 -6.45 -31.55
CA ASN A 429 -16.37 -7.50 -31.32
C ASN A 429 -14.91 -7.08 -31.51
N ILE A 430 -14.62 -5.78 -31.61
CA ILE A 430 -13.27 -5.24 -31.62
C ILE A 430 -12.97 -4.73 -30.21
N GLU A 431 -11.93 -5.27 -29.61
CA GLU A 431 -11.45 -4.86 -28.27
C GLU A 431 -10.05 -4.27 -28.41
N LEU A 432 -9.90 -3.00 -27.96
CA LEU A 432 -8.61 -2.34 -27.79
C LEU A 432 -8.40 -2.08 -26.32
N ASP A 433 -7.21 -2.32 -25.81
CA ASP A 433 -6.95 -2.30 -24.38
C ASP A 433 -7.18 -0.93 -23.76
N LEU A 434 -6.68 0.15 -24.40
CA LEU A 434 -6.91 1.52 -23.97
C LEU A 434 -6.93 2.46 -25.18
N VAL A 435 -7.84 3.45 -25.14
CA VAL A 435 -7.94 4.52 -26.16
C VAL A 435 -8.18 5.84 -25.44
N GLY A 436 -7.56 6.90 -25.92
CA GLY A 436 -7.78 8.28 -25.50
C GLY A 436 -7.64 9.25 -26.64
N VAL A 437 -8.21 10.45 -26.52
CA VAL A 437 -8.10 11.51 -27.54
C VAL A 437 -7.50 12.74 -26.89
N LYS A 438 -6.47 13.30 -27.55
CA LYS A 438 -5.85 14.56 -27.13
C LYS A 438 -5.46 15.36 -28.39
N ASP A 439 -5.82 16.62 -28.42
CA ASP A 439 -5.55 17.53 -29.53
C ASP A 439 -6.02 16.98 -30.90
N ASP A 440 -7.23 16.38 -30.92
CA ASP A 440 -7.86 15.69 -32.05
C ASP A 440 -7.12 14.45 -32.59
N ILE A 441 -6.10 13.97 -31.89
CA ILE A 441 -5.34 12.76 -32.24
C ILE A 441 -5.81 11.61 -31.32
N ALA A 442 -6.13 10.46 -31.94
CA ALA A 442 -6.47 9.23 -31.21
C ALA A 442 -5.19 8.49 -30.77
N TYR A 443 -5.03 8.26 -29.49
CA TYR A 443 -3.95 7.44 -28.92
C TYR A 443 -4.51 6.07 -28.61
N ILE A 444 -3.95 5.04 -29.23
CA ILE A 444 -4.45 3.66 -29.13
C ILE A 444 -3.34 2.78 -28.58
N PHE A 445 -3.64 2.08 -27.50
CA PHE A 445 -2.68 1.25 -26.78
C PHE A 445 -3.11 -0.21 -26.81
N GLU A 446 -2.16 -1.12 -27.07
CA GLU A 446 -2.28 -2.56 -26.84
C GLU A 446 -1.23 -2.98 -25.80
N ILE A 447 -1.64 -3.74 -24.82
CA ILE A 447 -0.80 -4.11 -23.66
C ILE A 447 -0.63 -5.62 -23.61
N LYS A 448 0.58 -6.14 -23.79
CA LYS A 448 0.88 -7.56 -23.66
C LYS A 448 1.65 -7.84 -22.38
N TRP A 449 0.92 -8.20 -21.34
CA TRP A 449 1.48 -8.53 -20.01
C TRP A 449 1.72 -10.02 -19.87
N ARG A 450 2.65 -10.60 -20.64
CA ARG A 450 2.98 -12.03 -20.65
C ARG A 450 4.50 -12.27 -20.65
N ASN A 451 4.92 -13.49 -20.31
CA ASN A 451 6.35 -13.87 -20.25
C ASN A 451 6.98 -14.21 -21.62
N LYS A 452 6.21 -14.18 -22.71
CA LYS A 452 6.71 -14.39 -24.08
C LYS A 452 6.94 -13.02 -24.70
N LYS A 453 8.07 -12.85 -25.39
CA LYS A 453 8.33 -11.65 -26.19
C LYS A 453 7.22 -11.45 -27.23
N THR A 454 6.84 -10.21 -27.43
CA THR A 454 5.93 -9.81 -28.49
C THR A 454 6.58 -10.10 -29.85
N ASP A 455 5.87 -10.81 -30.68
CA ASP A 455 6.32 -11.16 -32.02
C ASP A 455 5.57 -10.37 -33.11
N TYR A 456 5.97 -10.58 -34.37
CA TYR A 456 5.38 -9.94 -35.55
C TYR A 456 3.84 -10.06 -35.55
N SER A 457 3.31 -11.27 -35.28
CA SER A 457 1.88 -11.53 -35.38
C SER A 457 1.05 -10.78 -34.33
N ASP A 458 1.63 -10.44 -33.18
CA ASP A 458 0.96 -9.64 -32.15
C ASP A 458 0.70 -8.22 -32.63
N ILE A 459 1.69 -7.60 -33.29
CA ILE A 459 1.58 -6.23 -33.82
C ILE A 459 0.68 -6.21 -35.06
N GLU A 460 0.78 -7.20 -35.92
CA GLU A 460 -0.11 -7.35 -37.07
C GLU A 460 -1.58 -7.45 -36.65
N ASN A 461 -1.88 -8.26 -35.63
CA ASN A 461 -3.23 -8.37 -35.08
C ASN A 461 -3.73 -7.05 -34.47
N PHE A 462 -2.85 -6.30 -33.79
CA PHE A 462 -3.20 -4.99 -33.23
C PHE A 462 -3.60 -4.01 -34.34
N ILE A 463 -2.82 -3.92 -35.41
CA ILE A 463 -3.12 -3.07 -36.56
C ILE A 463 -4.42 -3.50 -37.22
N GLY A 464 -4.64 -4.82 -37.42
CA GLY A 464 -5.88 -5.33 -37.98
C GLY A 464 -7.13 -4.99 -37.18
N LYS A 465 -7.04 -4.93 -35.85
CA LYS A 465 -8.13 -4.44 -34.99
C LYS A 465 -8.43 -2.95 -35.27
N ILE A 466 -7.39 -2.14 -35.43
CA ILE A 466 -7.53 -0.69 -35.66
C ILE A 466 -8.12 -0.42 -37.01
N ASP A 467 -7.67 -1.14 -38.05
CA ASP A 467 -8.19 -1.01 -39.40
C ASP A 467 -9.67 -1.37 -39.53
N ALA A 468 -10.13 -2.28 -38.66
CA ALA A 468 -11.53 -2.69 -38.57
C ALA A 468 -12.38 -1.77 -37.67
N SER A 469 -11.76 -0.82 -36.94
CA SER A 469 -12.41 0.10 -35.99
C SER A 469 -12.75 1.45 -36.65
N GLU A 470 -13.48 2.29 -35.94
CA GLU A 470 -13.76 3.68 -36.34
C GLU A 470 -12.49 4.56 -36.41
N PHE A 471 -11.39 4.13 -35.81
CA PHE A 471 -10.12 4.85 -35.80
C PHE A 471 -9.31 4.63 -37.10
N SER A 472 -9.80 3.81 -38.04
CA SER A 472 -9.09 3.50 -39.29
C SER A 472 -8.72 4.76 -40.13
N SER A 473 -9.61 5.75 -40.17
CA SER A 473 -9.46 6.97 -40.96
C SER A 473 -9.11 8.23 -40.17
N GLN A 474 -8.91 8.11 -38.84
CA GLN A 474 -8.56 9.24 -37.99
C GLN A 474 -7.05 9.42 -37.86
N GLU A 475 -6.60 10.65 -37.53
CA GLU A 475 -5.23 10.89 -37.10
C GLU A 475 -4.97 10.17 -35.78
N LYS A 476 -3.94 9.33 -35.75
CA LYS A 476 -3.74 8.41 -34.63
C LYS A 476 -2.28 8.18 -34.31
N ARG A 477 -2.01 7.87 -33.05
CA ARG A 477 -0.73 7.32 -32.55
C ARG A 477 -0.98 5.91 -32.00
N LEU A 478 -0.20 4.97 -32.49
CA LEU A 478 -0.28 3.56 -32.14
C LEU A 478 0.83 3.22 -31.19
N ILE A 479 0.49 2.74 -30.00
CA ILE A 479 1.44 2.43 -28.95
C ILE A 479 1.26 0.97 -28.53
N PHE A 480 2.31 0.18 -28.65
CA PHE A 480 2.32 -1.20 -28.22
C PHE A 480 3.22 -1.36 -26.99
N ILE A 481 2.70 -1.95 -25.91
CA ILE A 481 3.41 -2.09 -24.66
C ILE A 481 3.64 -3.58 -24.37
N SER A 482 4.90 -3.98 -24.22
CA SER A 482 5.25 -5.36 -23.92
C SER A 482 6.08 -5.49 -22.66
N ARG A 483 5.63 -6.34 -21.73
CA ARG A 483 6.37 -6.65 -20.51
C ARG A 483 7.70 -7.37 -20.77
N SER A 484 7.72 -8.29 -21.72
CA SER A 484 8.87 -9.18 -21.97
C SER A 484 9.72 -8.72 -23.16
N GLY A 485 9.49 -7.47 -23.63
CA GLY A 485 10.17 -6.92 -24.79
C GLY A 485 9.68 -7.54 -26.09
N TYR A 486 10.45 -7.33 -27.15
CA TYR A 486 10.07 -7.59 -28.53
C TYR A 486 11.07 -8.52 -29.24
N THR A 487 10.61 -9.24 -30.24
CA THR A 487 11.50 -9.92 -31.17
C THR A 487 12.05 -8.94 -32.21
N GLN A 488 13.15 -9.28 -32.87
CA GLN A 488 13.73 -8.42 -33.91
C GLN A 488 12.74 -8.15 -35.03
N SER A 489 11.99 -9.18 -35.47
CA SER A 489 10.95 -9.05 -36.51
C SER A 489 9.79 -8.15 -36.07
N ALA A 490 9.41 -8.16 -34.82
CA ALA A 490 8.38 -7.26 -34.28
C ALA A 490 8.86 -5.80 -34.30
N ILE A 491 10.12 -5.54 -33.94
CA ILE A 491 10.70 -4.19 -33.94
C ILE A 491 10.75 -3.63 -35.38
N GLU A 492 11.18 -4.44 -36.33
CA GLU A 492 11.27 -4.03 -37.75
C GLU A 492 9.88 -3.74 -38.31
N PHE A 493 8.91 -4.58 -37.99
CA PHE A 493 7.55 -4.40 -38.50
C PHE A 493 6.84 -3.21 -37.82
N ALA A 494 6.99 -3.02 -36.51
CA ALA A 494 6.46 -1.86 -35.82
C ALA A 494 6.96 -0.55 -36.39
N ARG A 495 8.27 -0.48 -36.76
CA ARG A 495 8.86 0.70 -37.39
C ARG A 495 8.25 0.97 -38.78
N GLN A 496 7.97 -0.08 -39.55
CA GLN A 496 7.34 0.06 -40.88
C GLN A 496 5.90 0.56 -40.81
N GLN A 497 5.21 0.21 -39.71
CA GLN A 497 3.81 0.53 -39.46
C GLN A 497 3.61 1.74 -38.52
N GLU A 498 4.67 2.46 -38.20
CA GLU A 498 4.66 3.63 -37.32
C GLU A 498 4.06 3.34 -35.94
N VAL A 499 4.25 2.12 -35.43
CA VAL A 499 3.85 1.72 -34.08
C VAL A 499 4.97 2.01 -33.09
N GLU A 500 4.69 2.83 -32.09
CA GLU A 500 5.60 3.13 -30.99
C GLU A 500 5.66 1.94 -30.02
N LEU A 501 6.86 1.46 -29.71
CA LEU A 501 7.09 0.34 -28.81
C LEU A 501 7.57 0.85 -27.46
N LEU A 502 6.81 0.54 -26.40
CA LEU A 502 7.16 0.87 -25.04
C LEU A 502 7.45 -0.40 -24.23
N ASP A 503 8.42 -0.29 -23.31
CA ASP A 503 8.65 -1.33 -22.31
C ASP A 503 7.53 -1.24 -21.24
N GLY A 504 6.99 -2.38 -20.85
CA GLY A 504 5.98 -2.47 -19.77
C GLY A 504 6.46 -1.96 -18.40
N HIS A 505 7.76 -1.69 -18.27
CA HIS A 505 8.37 -1.07 -17.08
C HIS A 505 8.46 0.47 -17.20
N LEU A 506 7.43 1.12 -17.77
CA LEU A 506 7.37 2.58 -17.91
C LEU A 506 7.97 3.28 -16.68
N LYS A 507 9.10 3.95 -16.91
CA LYS A 507 9.87 4.67 -15.88
C LYS A 507 9.33 6.08 -15.71
#